data_006a38a0a9e3c17deac8fd0677e2f679
#
_entry.id   006a38a0a9e3c17deac8fd0677e2f679
#
_cell.length_a   1.000
_cell.length_b   1.000
_cell.length_c   1.000
_cell.angle_alpha   90.00
_cell.angle_beta   90.00
_cell.angle_gamma   90.00
#
_symmetry.space_group_name_H-M   'P 1'
#
loop_
_entity.id
_entity.type
_entity.pdbx_description
1 polymer ?
#
loop_
_entity_poly.entity_id
_entity_poly.type
_entity_poly.pdbx_seq_one_letter_code
_entity_poly.pdbx_strand_id
1 'polypeptide(L)'
;MAQEFRSQDPPTLEEEGGAPACVMCFNANDASGAGGLGADQLTIACVGAHPLGVVTGVYIRDSAEIFDFIAIDEDAVAEQARVVLEDSSVQVFKVGFCGNPETLSMVAQTCSDYAQVPVVAYMPNLSWWDEEQADAYQDAFLELMLPQTTVLVGNHSTLWRWLLPDWSNSKSPGPRDLARAASEKGVPYVLVTGIAQPDQHIENALATPMTVLATERFEHIDAVFSGAGDTLSAALSALLAAGTDLEAACLEALNYLDHCLDSGFRPGMGHVVPDRLFWAHGDDEDDSTEVGTEFALPRHETKH
;
A
#
# COMPACT_ATOMS: atom_id res chain seq x y z
N MET A 1 -37.87 -38.79 35.12
CA MET A 1 -38.13 -37.48 34.49
C MET A 1 -36.82 -37.02 33.86
N ALA A 2 -36.61 -37.29 32.58
CA ALA A 2 -35.45 -36.81 31.83
C ALA A 2 -35.84 -35.46 31.21
N GLN A 3 -35.14 -34.42 31.56
CA GLN A 3 -35.26 -33.10 30.93
C GLN A 3 -34.56 -33.13 29.58
N GLU A 4 -35.34 -33.00 28.49
CA GLU A 4 -34.83 -32.78 27.12
C GLU A 4 -34.15 -31.41 27.08
N PHE A 5 -32.84 -31.41 26.82
CA PHE A 5 -32.13 -30.23 26.39
C PHE A 5 -32.52 -29.94 24.94
N ARG A 6 -33.38 -28.93 24.73
CA ARG A 6 -33.59 -28.36 23.39
C ARG A 6 -32.27 -27.70 22.97
N SER A 7 -31.67 -28.22 21.90
CA SER A 7 -30.64 -27.48 21.16
C SER A 7 -31.27 -26.21 20.57
N GLN A 8 -30.88 -25.06 21.07
CA GLN A 8 -31.17 -23.82 20.37
C GLN A 8 -30.17 -23.77 19.20
N ASP A 9 -30.68 -23.72 17.99
CA ASP A 9 -29.90 -23.40 16.81
C ASP A 9 -29.19 -22.05 17.06
N PRO A 10 -27.90 -21.92 16.66
CA PRO A 10 -27.23 -20.61 16.78
C PRO A 10 -28.01 -19.58 15.99
N PRO A 11 -28.09 -18.32 16.51
CA PRO A 11 -28.79 -17.27 15.80
C PRO A 11 -28.20 -17.14 14.40
N THR A 12 -29.01 -17.25 13.37
CA THR A 12 -28.68 -16.83 12.02
C THR A 12 -28.34 -15.35 12.10
N LEU A 13 -27.07 -15.00 11.80
CA LEU A 13 -26.68 -13.61 11.59
C LEU A 13 -27.50 -13.12 10.39
N GLU A 14 -28.59 -12.41 10.67
CA GLU A 14 -29.34 -11.71 9.64
C GLU A 14 -28.40 -10.65 9.07
N GLU A 15 -28.13 -10.75 7.76
CA GLU A 15 -27.25 -9.91 6.96
C GLU A 15 -27.83 -8.49 6.86
N GLU A 16 -27.67 -7.68 7.90
CA GLU A 16 -27.72 -6.22 7.79
C GLU A 16 -26.30 -5.69 7.64
N GLY A 17 -25.76 -5.75 6.42
CA GLY A 17 -24.43 -5.30 6.02
C GLY A 17 -23.72 -6.42 5.26
N GLY A 18 -23.65 -6.32 3.94
CA GLY A 18 -22.91 -7.29 3.12
C GLY A 18 -21.49 -7.45 3.61
N ALA A 19 -20.87 -8.62 3.37
CA ALA A 19 -19.47 -8.84 3.71
C ALA A 19 -18.58 -7.71 3.10
N PRO A 20 -17.53 -7.27 3.81
CA PRO A 20 -16.63 -6.26 3.27
C PRO A 20 -16.01 -6.72 1.96
N ALA A 21 -15.80 -5.80 1.03
CA ALA A 21 -15.14 -6.07 -0.24
C ALA A 21 -13.71 -6.56 0.01
N CYS A 22 -13.25 -7.53 -0.80
CA CYS A 22 -11.93 -8.14 -0.62
C CYS A 22 -10.90 -7.55 -1.59
N VAL A 23 -9.72 -7.22 -1.05
CA VAL A 23 -8.55 -6.80 -1.82
C VAL A 23 -7.46 -7.85 -1.65
N MET A 24 -7.01 -8.47 -2.73
CA MET A 24 -5.86 -9.36 -2.68
C MET A 24 -4.56 -8.56 -2.91
N CYS A 25 -3.65 -8.67 -1.96
CA CYS A 25 -2.37 -7.97 -1.98
C CYS A 25 -1.24 -8.94 -2.22
N PHE A 26 -0.43 -8.69 -3.26
CA PHE A 26 0.86 -9.33 -3.48
C PHE A 26 1.96 -8.37 -3.05
N ASN A 27 2.64 -8.67 -1.96
CA ASN A 27 3.71 -7.82 -1.45
C ASN A 27 4.64 -8.59 -0.52
N ALA A 28 5.83 -8.04 -0.30
CA ALA A 28 6.78 -8.57 0.66
C ALA A 28 6.40 -8.20 2.10
N ASN A 29 6.70 -9.08 3.04
CA ASN A 29 6.54 -8.79 4.46
C ASN A 29 7.67 -7.89 4.96
N ASP A 30 7.30 -6.85 5.69
CA ASP A 30 8.19 -5.90 6.35
C ASP A 30 8.04 -6.01 7.88
N ALA A 31 9.06 -6.57 8.54
CA ALA A 31 9.04 -6.76 9.99
C ALA A 31 9.09 -5.43 10.77
N SER A 32 9.54 -4.33 10.15
CA SER A 32 9.53 -3.00 10.78
C SER A 32 8.13 -2.39 10.85
N GLY A 33 7.15 -2.94 10.09
CA GLY A 33 5.80 -2.41 9.99
C GLY A 33 5.69 -1.10 9.18
N ALA A 34 6.80 -0.63 8.61
CA ALA A 34 6.81 0.64 7.88
C ALA A 34 6.08 0.53 6.54
N GLY A 35 6.31 -0.53 5.79
CA GLY A 35 5.73 -0.76 4.46
C GLY A 35 5.33 -2.21 4.24
N GLY A 36 5.29 -2.63 2.97
CA GLY A 36 5.03 -3.99 2.56
C GLY A 36 3.63 -4.49 2.92
N LEU A 37 3.51 -5.81 3.00
CA LEU A 37 2.22 -6.49 3.18
C LEU A 37 1.51 -6.10 4.49
N GLY A 38 2.27 -5.89 5.58
CA GLY A 38 1.69 -5.44 6.85
C GLY A 38 1.04 -4.06 6.76
N ALA A 39 1.67 -3.13 6.04
CA ALA A 39 1.12 -1.81 5.75
C ALA A 39 -0.14 -1.89 4.89
N ASP A 40 -0.11 -2.74 3.85
CA ASP A 40 -1.27 -2.98 2.98
C ASP A 40 -2.47 -3.50 3.77
N GLN A 41 -2.27 -4.56 4.54
CA GLN A 41 -3.34 -5.20 5.30
C GLN A 41 -3.96 -4.26 6.34
N LEU A 42 -3.12 -3.53 7.07
CA LEU A 42 -3.60 -2.56 8.04
C LEU A 42 -4.41 -1.45 7.38
N THR A 43 -3.88 -0.86 6.30
CA THR A 43 -4.54 0.22 5.57
C THR A 43 -5.88 -0.22 5.00
N ILE A 44 -5.93 -1.36 4.32
CA ILE A 44 -7.17 -1.88 3.72
C ILE A 44 -8.24 -2.12 4.77
N ALA A 45 -7.86 -2.70 5.91
CA ALA A 45 -8.78 -2.92 7.03
C ALA A 45 -9.27 -1.58 7.62
N CYS A 46 -8.39 -0.60 7.76
CA CYS A 46 -8.73 0.73 8.26
C CYS A 46 -9.68 1.51 7.33
N VAL A 47 -9.57 1.31 6.03
CA VAL A 47 -10.45 1.94 5.02
C VAL A 47 -11.77 1.17 4.83
N GLY A 48 -11.94 0.00 5.48
CA GLY A 48 -13.22 -0.72 5.54
C GLY A 48 -13.35 -1.89 4.57
N ALA A 49 -12.27 -2.34 3.92
CA ALA A 49 -12.23 -3.53 3.10
C ALA A 49 -11.53 -4.70 3.82
N HIS A 50 -11.64 -5.92 3.28
CA HIS A 50 -10.97 -7.09 3.82
C HIS A 50 -9.69 -7.41 3.05
N PRO A 51 -8.50 -7.40 3.69
CA PRO A 51 -7.24 -7.70 3.03
C PRO A 51 -7.02 -9.22 2.93
N LEU A 52 -6.66 -9.70 1.74
CA LEU A 52 -6.21 -11.05 1.46
C LEU A 52 -4.72 -10.98 1.10
N GLY A 53 -3.85 -11.38 2.01
CA GLY A 53 -2.40 -11.17 1.87
C GLY A 53 -1.67 -12.35 1.28
N VAL A 54 -1.01 -12.17 0.15
CA VAL A 54 -0.10 -13.13 -0.49
C VAL A 54 1.34 -12.63 -0.28
N VAL A 55 2.13 -13.38 0.47
CA VAL A 55 3.51 -13.03 0.80
C VAL A 55 4.43 -13.40 -0.36
N THR A 56 5.11 -12.41 -0.95
CA THR A 56 6.05 -12.61 -2.06
C THR A 56 7.51 -12.77 -1.60
N GLY A 57 7.80 -12.36 -0.37
CA GLY A 57 9.13 -12.42 0.23
C GLY A 57 9.19 -11.72 1.57
N VAL A 58 10.39 -11.56 2.08
CA VAL A 58 10.64 -10.95 3.39
C VAL A 58 11.77 -9.94 3.27
N TYR A 59 11.53 -8.70 3.68
CA TYR A 59 12.59 -7.70 3.83
C TYR A 59 13.40 -7.95 5.12
N ILE A 60 14.70 -7.88 4.99
CA ILE A 60 15.64 -7.76 6.11
C ILE A 60 15.99 -6.29 6.22
N ARG A 61 15.29 -5.59 7.12
CA ARG A 61 15.43 -4.13 7.24
C ARG A 61 15.17 -3.65 8.67
N ASP A 62 15.63 -2.44 8.95
CA ASP A 62 15.19 -1.64 10.09
C ASP A 62 14.28 -0.48 9.65
N SER A 63 14.10 0.52 10.51
CA SER A 63 13.28 1.69 10.21
C SER A 63 13.93 2.68 9.22
N ALA A 64 15.22 2.53 8.89
CA ALA A 64 15.98 3.41 8.01
C ALA A 64 16.32 2.76 6.66
N GLU A 65 16.83 1.53 6.67
CA GLU A 65 17.47 0.89 5.52
C GLU A 65 16.96 -0.53 5.29
N ILE A 66 16.98 -0.95 4.03
CA ILE A 66 16.77 -2.33 3.61
C ILE A 66 18.16 -2.92 3.37
N PHE A 67 18.49 -3.98 4.13
CA PHE A 67 19.81 -4.64 4.07
C PHE A 67 19.83 -5.81 3.10
N ASP A 68 18.68 -6.52 2.99
CA ASP A 68 18.54 -7.71 2.17
C ASP A 68 17.08 -8.03 1.90
N PHE A 69 16.85 -8.93 0.96
CA PHE A 69 15.53 -9.44 0.61
C PHE A 69 15.59 -10.94 0.34
N ILE A 70 14.66 -11.69 0.92
CA ILE A 70 14.53 -13.12 0.69
C ILE A 70 13.21 -13.36 -0.05
N ALA A 71 13.28 -13.75 -1.32
CA ALA A 71 12.12 -14.14 -2.10
C ALA A 71 11.52 -15.46 -1.59
N ILE A 72 10.20 -15.56 -1.64
CA ILE A 72 9.50 -16.84 -1.52
C ILE A 72 9.45 -17.48 -2.91
N ASP A 73 9.55 -18.81 -2.94
CA ASP A 73 9.41 -19.61 -4.14
C ASP A 73 8.10 -19.29 -4.88
N GLU A 74 8.15 -19.08 -6.18
CA GLU A 74 7.01 -18.63 -6.99
C GLU A 74 5.84 -19.62 -6.98
N ASP A 75 6.10 -20.92 -6.89
CA ASP A 75 5.06 -21.94 -6.78
C ASP A 75 4.32 -21.81 -5.43
N ALA A 76 5.04 -21.47 -4.36
CA ALA A 76 4.43 -21.22 -3.05
C ALA A 76 3.61 -19.93 -3.04
N VAL A 77 4.03 -18.88 -3.75
CA VAL A 77 3.25 -17.64 -3.92
C VAL A 77 1.99 -17.91 -4.74
N ALA A 78 2.11 -18.67 -5.85
CA ALA A 78 0.98 -19.08 -6.68
C ALA A 78 -0.05 -19.88 -5.88
N GLU A 79 0.39 -20.83 -5.05
CA GLU A 79 -0.50 -21.66 -4.25
C GLU A 79 -1.23 -20.87 -3.16
N GLN A 80 -0.58 -19.87 -2.52
CA GLN A 80 -1.25 -18.94 -1.61
C GLN A 80 -2.41 -18.22 -2.34
N ALA A 81 -2.14 -17.65 -3.51
CA ALA A 81 -3.15 -16.93 -4.28
C ALA A 81 -4.29 -17.85 -4.72
N ARG A 82 -3.95 -19.03 -5.26
CA ARG A 82 -4.90 -20.01 -5.78
C ARG A 82 -5.94 -20.43 -4.73
N VAL A 83 -5.49 -20.88 -3.55
CA VAL A 83 -6.40 -21.37 -2.51
C VAL A 83 -7.35 -20.28 -1.98
N VAL A 84 -6.89 -19.04 -1.96
CA VAL A 84 -7.70 -17.89 -1.53
C VAL A 84 -8.70 -17.50 -2.64
N LEU A 85 -8.26 -17.48 -3.90
CA LEU A 85 -9.13 -17.18 -5.06
C LEU A 85 -10.22 -18.23 -5.30
N GLU A 86 -10.00 -19.47 -4.89
CA GLU A 86 -11.02 -20.54 -4.96
C GLU A 86 -12.11 -20.39 -3.88
N ASP A 87 -11.81 -19.71 -2.77
CA ASP A 87 -12.70 -19.55 -1.61
C ASP A 87 -13.36 -18.17 -1.56
N SER A 88 -12.64 -17.12 -1.96
CA SER A 88 -13.04 -15.73 -1.76
C SER A 88 -13.21 -14.97 -3.07
N SER A 89 -14.26 -14.14 -3.16
CA SER A 89 -14.44 -13.22 -4.27
C SER A 89 -13.55 -11.99 -4.08
N VAL A 90 -12.63 -11.73 -5.01
CA VAL A 90 -11.70 -10.59 -4.99
C VAL A 90 -12.21 -9.48 -5.90
N GLN A 91 -12.29 -8.25 -5.40
CA GLN A 91 -12.77 -7.09 -6.13
C GLN A 91 -11.63 -6.26 -6.72
N VAL A 92 -10.43 -6.27 -6.11
CA VAL A 92 -9.24 -5.54 -6.58
C VAL A 92 -7.99 -6.35 -6.27
N PHE A 93 -7.04 -6.37 -7.18
CA PHE A 93 -5.66 -6.79 -6.93
C PHE A 93 -4.79 -5.58 -6.61
N LYS A 94 -4.08 -5.60 -5.47
CA LYS A 94 -3.01 -4.65 -5.16
C LYS A 94 -1.67 -5.35 -5.34
N VAL A 95 -0.80 -4.81 -6.20
CA VAL A 95 0.53 -5.36 -6.45
C VAL A 95 1.59 -4.39 -5.96
N GLY A 96 2.38 -4.84 -4.97
CA GLY A 96 3.55 -4.16 -4.47
C GLY A 96 4.85 -4.79 -5.00
N PHE A 97 5.84 -4.97 -4.13
CA PHE A 97 7.11 -5.58 -4.51
C PHE A 97 7.02 -7.11 -4.49
N CYS A 98 7.22 -7.72 -5.67
CA CYS A 98 7.08 -9.17 -5.84
C CYS A 98 8.39 -9.95 -5.67
N GLY A 99 9.52 -9.27 -5.47
CA GLY A 99 10.80 -9.88 -5.12
C GLY A 99 11.69 -10.25 -6.28
N ASN A 100 11.19 -10.94 -7.30
CA ASN A 100 11.97 -11.34 -8.47
C ASN A 100 11.09 -11.36 -9.73
N PRO A 101 11.68 -11.46 -10.94
CA PRO A 101 10.96 -11.52 -12.20
C PRO A 101 10.03 -12.74 -12.33
N GLU A 102 10.41 -13.88 -11.77
CA GLU A 102 9.64 -15.14 -11.83
C GLU A 102 8.33 -15.00 -11.06
N THR A 103 8.40 -14.53 -9.81
CA THR A 103 7.20 -14.25 -8.99
C THR A 103 6.35 -13.17 -9.64
N LEU A 104 6.97 -12.11 -10.19
CA LEU A 104 6.25 -11.05 -10.88
C LEU A 104 5.51 -11.57 -12.12
N SER A 105 6.12 -12.49 -12.88
CA SER A 105 5.49 -13.16 -14.04
C SER A 105 4.27 -13.97 -13.59
N MET A 106 4.38 -14.71 -12.50
CA MET A 106 3.28 -15.48 -11.92
C MET A 106 2.12 -14.54 -11.47
N VAL A 107 2.44 -13.45 -10.79
CA VAL A 107 1.43 -12.45 -10.37
C VAL A 107 0.73 -11.84 -11.58
N ALA A 108 1.49 -11.46 -12.61
CA ALA A 108 0.92 -10.90 -13.86
C ALA A 108 0.01 -11.94 -14.57
N GLN A 109 0.40 -13.22 -14.59
CA GLN A 109 -0.44 -14.29 -15.11
C GLN A 109 -1.74 -14.42 -14.30
N THR A 110 -1.65 -14.43 -12.98
CA THR A 110 -2.84 -14.44 -12.10
C THR A 110 -3.78 -13.28 -12.40
N CYS A 111 -3.27 -12.06 -12.52
CA CYS A 111 -4.07 -10.88 -12.87
C CYS A 111 -4.71 -11.03 -14.28
N SER A 112 -3.99 -11.61 -15.24
CA SER A 112 -4.51 -11.88 -16.59
C SER A 112 -5.65 -12.91 -16.60
N ASP A 113 -5.57 -13.94 -15.75
CA ASP A 113 -6.61 -14.96 -15.63
C ASP A 113 -7.91 -14.40 -15.02
N TYR A 114 -7.80 -13.31 -14.27
CA TYR A 114 -8.93 -12.57 -13.67
C TYR A 114 -9.07 -11.17 -14.28
N ALA A 115 -9.03 -11.07 -15.59
CA ALA A 115 -8.98 -9.78 -16.34
C ALA A 115 -10.13 -8.79 -16.03
N GLN A 116 -11.23 -9.22 -15.40
CA GLN A 116 -12.31 -8.35 -14.95
C GLN A 116 -12.04 -7.67 -13.60
N VAL A 117 -11.02 -8.13 -12.85
CA VAL A 117 -10.64 -7.56 -11.55
C VAL A 117 -9.61 -6.45 -11.79
N PRO A 118 -9.89 -5.20 -11.40
CA PRO A 118 -8.93 -4.12 -11.59
C PRO A 118 -7.65 -4.34 -10.75
N VAL A 119 -6.53 -3.87 -11.32
CA VAL A 119 -5.21 -4.00 -10.72
C VAL A 119 -4.67 -2.62 -10.37
N VAL A 120 -4.34 -2.40 -9.11
CA VAL A 120 -3.58 -1.24 -8.63
C VAL A 120 -2.14 -1.69 -8.40
N ALA A 121 -1.23 -1.27 -9.28
CA ALA A 121 0.18 -1.60 -9.16
C ALA A 121 0.96 -0.41 -8.60
N TYR A 122 1.76 -0.64 -7.57
CA TYR A 122 2.68 0.33 -7.00
C TYR A 122 4.10 0.11 -7.52
N MET A 123 4.67 1.16 -8.10
CA MET A 123 6.04 1.14 -8.60
C MET A 123 7.02 1.54 -7.48
N PRO A 124 7.71 0.59 -6.85
CA PRO A 124 8.60 0.87 -5.72
C PRO A 124 9.90 1.55 -6.15
N ASN A 125 10.56 2.23 -5.22
CA ASN A 125 11.93 2.66 -5.41
C ASN A 125 12.88 1.50 -5.09
N LEU A 126 13.68 1.09 -6.07
CA LEU A 126 14.63 -0.03 -5.96
C LEU A 126 16.10 0.42 -5.78
N SER A 127 16.34 1.68 -5.41
CA SER A 127 17.71 2.21 -5.26
C SER A 127 18.54 1.56 -4.14
N TRP A 128 17.91 0.78 -3.28
CA TRP A 128 18.53 0.01 -2.22
C TRP A 128 19.05 -1.35 -2.68
N TRP A 129 18.64 -1.80 -3.87
CA TRP A 129 18.90 -3.13 -4.38
C TRP A 129 20.11 -3.15 -5.33
N ASP A 130 20.66 -4.33 -5.59
CA ASP A 130 21.69 -4.53 -6.60
C ASP A 130 21.20 -4.10 -7.98
N GLU A 131 22.04 -3.42 -8.76
CA GLU A 131 21.66 -2.80 -10.02
C GLU A 131 21.17 -3.84 -11.06
N GLU A 132 21.85 -4.99 -11.16
CA GLU A 132 21.46 -6.05 -12.11
C GLU A 132 20.11 -6.65 -11.76
N GLN A 133 19.85 -6.87 -10.48
CA GLN A 133 18.56 -7.38 -9.99
C GLN A 133 17.45 -6.35 -10.15
N ALA A 134 17.73 -5.09 -9.84
CA ALA A 134 16.79 -3.98 -9.99
C ALA A 134 16.38 -3.78 -11.46
N ASP A 135 17.33 -3.83 -12.38
CA ASP A 135 17.08 -3.70 -13.82
C ASP A 135 16.25 -4.88 -14.34
N ALA A 136 16.61 -6.12 -13.99
CA ALA A 136 15.85 -7.31 -14.39
C ALA A 136 14.40 -7.28 -13.87
N TYR A 137 14.20 -6.83 -12.62
CA TYR A 137 12.86 -6.65 -12.05
C TYR A 137 12.09 -5.54 -12.76
N GLN A 138 12.75 -4.41 -13.04
CA GLN A 138 12.15 -3.29 -13.76
C GLN A 138 11.68 -3.71 -15.15
N ASP A 139 12.51 -4.42 -15.90
CA ASP A 139 12.17 -4.91 -17.24
C ASP A 139 10.94 -5.83 -17.18
N ALA A 140 10.93 -6.79 -16.26
CA ALA A 140 9.79 -7.68 -16.06
C ALA A 140 8.52 -6.91 -15.64
N PHE A 141 8.64 -5.90 -14.78
CA PHE A 141 7.50 -5.07 -14.37
C PHE A 141 6.92 -4.30 -15.55
N LEU A 142 7.78 -3.69 -16.37
CA LEU A 142 7.36 -2.92 -17.55
C LEU A 142 6.74 -3.81 -18.65
N GLU A 143 7.21 -5.06 -18.80
CA GLU A 143 6.77 -5.93 -19.88
C GLU A 143 5.60 -6.83 -19.49
N LEU A 144 5.53 -7.27 -18.23
CA LEU A 144 4.56 -8.27 -17.79
C LEU A 144 3.45 -7.66 -16.92
N MET A 145 3.82 -6.79 -15.97
CA MET A 145 2.85 -6.27 -15.00
C MET A 145 2.09 -5.06 -15.52
N LEU A 146 2.73 -4.12 -16.21
CA LEU A 146 2.03 -2.94 -16.71
C LEU A 146 0.87 -3.28 -17.65
N PRO A 147 0.95 -4.26 -18.58
CA PRO A 147 -0.20 -4.64 -19.41
C PRO A 147 -1.43 -5.12 -18.63
N GLN A 148 -1.26 -5.56 -17.38
CA GLN A 148 -2.35 -6.00 -16.50
C GLN A 148 -2.85 -4.89 -15.58
N THR A 149 -2.15 -3.74 -15.54
CA THR A 149 -2.37 -2.68 -14.56
C THR A 149 -3.49 -1.74 -14.98
N THR A 150 -4.48 -1.54 -14.12
CA THR A 150 -5.54 -0.54 -14.31
C THR A 150 -5.08 0.83 -13.82
N VAL A 151 -4.50 0.91 -12.62
CA VAL A 151 -3.96 2.16 -12.06
C VAL A 151 -2.52 1.93 -11.61
N LEU A 152 -1.60 2.66 -12.22
CA LEU A 152 -0.21 2.68 -11.79
C LEU A 152 -0.01 3.80 -10.77
N VAL A 153 0.48 3.45 -9.59
CA VAL A 153 0.82 4.41 -8.51
C VAL A 153 2.32 4.51 -8.38
N GLY A 154 2.86 5.71 -8.33
CA GLY A 154 4.29 5.89 -8.11
C GLY A 154 4.70 7.33 -7.87
N ASN A 155 5.86 7.50 -7.22
CA ASN A 155 6.46 8.80 -7.06
C ASN A 155 6.97 9.33 -8.41
N HIS A 156 6.84 10.63 -8.62
CA HIS A 156 7.22 11.30 -9.86
C HIS A 156 8.64 10.94 -10.32
N SER A 157 9.62 10.93 -9.42
CA SER A 157 11.01 10.64 -9.77
C SER A 157 11.22 9.17 -10.17
N THR A 158 10.51 8.24 -9.54
CA THR A 158 10.56 6.81 -9.86
C THR A 158 9.88 6.54 -11.20
N LEU A 159 8.67 7.05 -11.40
CA LEU A 159 7.93 6.92 -12.65
C LEU A 159 8.73 7.51 -13.83
N TRP A 160 9.33 8.68 -13.64
CA TRP A 160 10.17 9.28 -14.65
C TRP A 160 11.35 8.37 -15.05
N ARG A 161 12.10 7.88 -14.07
CA ARG A 161 13.28 7.02 -14.31
C ARG A 161 12.90 5.74 -15.06
N TRP A 162 11.76 5.14 -14.73
CA TRP A 162 11.36 3.86 -15.29
C TRP A 162 10.64 3.99 -16.64
N LEU A 163 9.80 5.00 -16.81
CA LEU A 163 8.98 5.13 -18.01
C LEU A 163 9.63 6.00 -19.10
N LEU A 164 10.47 6.94 -18.70
CA LEU A 164 11.05 7.94 -19.60
C LEU A 164 12.57 8.14 -19.32
N PRO A 165 13.39 7.06 -19.34
CA PRO A 165 14.83 7.17 -19.05
C PRO A 165 15.56 8.11 -20.02
N ASP A 166 15.15 8.18 -21.28
CA ASP A 166 15.74 8.99 -22.33
C ASP A 166 15.12 10.41 -22.43
N TRP A 167 14.39 10.86 -21.41
CA TRP A 167 13.75 12.18 -21.43
C TRP A 167 14.77 13.31 -21.52
N SER A 168 14.76 14.03 -22.65
CA SER A 168 15.77 15.05 -22.99
C SER A 168 15.27 16.50 -22.93
N ASN A 169 14.01 16.71 -22.56
CA ASN A 169 13.47 18.07 -22.45
C ASN A 169 14.08 18.82 -21.24
N SER A 170 14.18 20.15 -21.35
CA SER A 170 14.71 21.01 -20.29
C SER A 170 13.83 21.07 -19.02
N LYS A 171 12.56 20.69 -19.13
CA LYS A 171 11.60 20.56 -18.02
C LYS A 171 11.37 19.09 -17.72
N SER A 172 11.18 18.76 -16.45
CA SER A 172 10.75 17.43 -16.01
C SER A 172 9.43 17.03 -16.70
N PRO A 173 9.18 15.73 -16.95
CA PRO A 173 7.93 15.27 -17.50
C PRO A 173 6.77 15.58 -16.54
N GLY A 174 5.65 16.05 -17.08
CA GLY A 174 4.42 16.24 -16.31
C GLY A 174 3.62 14.94 -16.16
N PRO A 175 2.55 14.96 -15.34
CA PRO A 175 1.70 13.78 -15.13
C PRO A 175 1.17 13.15 -16.43
N ARG A 176 0.80 13.98 -17.42
CA ARG A 176 0.33 13.52 -18.74
C ARG A 176 1.42 12.86 -19.59
N ASP A 177 2.67 13.31 -19.44
CA ASP A 177 3.78 12.71 -20.18
C ASP A 177 4.07 11.31 -19.64
N LEU A 178 4.05 11.16 -18.29
CA LEU A 178 4.18 9.87 -17.62
C LEU A 178 3.00 8.94 -17.95
N ALA A 179 1.76 9.46 -17.92
CA ALA A 179 0.59 8.68 -18.29
C ALA A 179 0.61 8.24 -19.77
N ARG A 180 1.17 9.06 -20.68
CA ARG A 180 1.36 8.66 -22.08
C ARG A 180 2.35 7.51 -22.21
N ALA A 181 3.49 7.60 -21.54
CA ALA A 181 4.49 6.52 -21.56
C ALA A 181 3.93 5.22 -20.95
N ALA A 182 3.19 5.32 -19.85
CA ALA A 182 2.53 4.17 -19.24
C ALA A 182 1.44 3.56 -20.17
N SER A 183 0.71 4.39 -20.90
CA SER A 183 -0.33 3.92 -21.82
C SER A 183 0.23 3.14 -23.02
N GLU A 184 1.46 3.42 -23.45
CA GLU A 184 2.18 2.63 -24.46
C GLU A 184 2.48 1.20 -23.98
N LYS A 185 2.44 0.99 -22.65
CA LYS A 185 2.56 -0.30 -21.98
C LYS A 185 1.20 -0.90 -21.56
N GLY A 186 0.08 -0.27 -21.91
CA GLY A 186 -1.27 -0.76 -21.63
C GLY A 186 -1.96 -0.15 -20.40
N VAL A 187 -1.31 0.74 -19.63
CA VAL A 187 -1.86 1.35 -18.41
C VAL A 187 -2.76 2.53 -18.74
N PRO A 188 -4.06 2.51 -18.41
CA PRO A 188 -4.96 3.63 -18.73
C PRO A 188 -4.85 4.81 -17.76
N TYR A 189 -4.50 4.59 -16.48
CA TYR A 189 -4.47 5.62 -15.44
C TYR A 189 -3.18 5.59 -14.64
N VAL A 190 -2.60 6.76 -14.35
CA VAL A 190 -1.40 6.90 -13.52
C VAL A 190 -1.66 7.90 -12.40
N LEU A 191 -1.48 7.48 -11.17
CA LEU A 191 -1.44 8.35 -9.99
C LEU A 191 0.01 8.72 -9.70
N VAL A 192 0.39 9.92 -10.11
CA VAL A 192 1.73 10.48 -9.90
C VAL A 192 1.76 11.22 -8.58
N THR A 193 2.67 10.84 -7.67
CA THR A 193 2.80 11.46 -6.36
C THR A 193 4.11 12.23 -6.20
N GLY A 194 4.15 13.16 -5.24
CA GLY A 194 5.37 13.83 -4.85
C GLY A 194 5.93 14.81 -5.90
N ILE A 195 5.08 15.47 -6.68
CA ILE A 195 5.49 16.49 -7.63
C ILE A 195 5.80 17.78 -6.85
N ALA A 196 7.08 18.12 -6.74
CA ALA A 196 7.51 19.31 -5.99
C ALA A 196 6.96 20.60 -6.61
N GLN A 197 6.42 21.48 -5.76
CA GLN A 197 5.94 22.81 -6.11
C GLN A 197 6.83 23.90 -5.47
N PRO A 198 6.93 25.11 -6.07
CA PRO A 198 7.85 26.15 -5.60
C PRO A 198 7.57 26.70 -4.19
N ASP A 199 6.36 26.53 -3.67
CA ASP A 199 5.85 27.12 -2.43
C ASP A 199 5.82 26.15 -1.24
N GLN A 200 6.74 25.18 -1.21
CA GLN A 200 6.81 24.13 -0.19
C GLN A 200 5.55 23.26 -0.12
N HIS A 201 4.92 23.04 -1.25
CA HIS A 201 3.85 22.05 -1.41
C HIS A 201 4.32 20.92 -2.30
N ILE A 202 3.64 19.82 -2.19
CA ILE A 202 3.68 18.72 -3.14
C ILE A 202 2.33 18.61 -3.84
N GLU A 203 2.36 18.27 -5.11
CA GLU A 203 1.18 17.98 -5.89
C GLU A 203 1.14 16.49 -6.22
N ASN A 204 -0.05 15.92 -6.13
CA ASN A 204 -0.34 14.56 -6.56
C ASN A 204 -1.42 14.63 -7.63
N ALA A 205 -1.27 13.85 -8.70
CA ALA A 205 -2.14 13.96 -9.86
C ALA A 205 -2.53 12.59 -10.43
N LEU A 206 -3.82 12.35 -10.58
CA LEU A 206 -4.35 11.27 -11.38
C LEU A 206 -4.44 11.72 -12.83
N ALA A 207 -3.79 11.02 -13.74
CA ALA A 207 -3.71 11.40 -15.14
C ALA A 207 -4.00 10.24 -16.10
N THR A 208 -4.51 10.62 -17.28
CA THR A 208 -4.53 9.81 -18.48
C THR A 208 -3.60 10.45 -19.52
N PRO A 209 -3.32 9.80 -20.67
CA PRO A 209 -2.57 10.42 -21.75
C PRO A 209 -3.17 11.74 -22.27
N MET A 210 -4.47 11.92 -22.11
CA MET A 210 -5.22 13.05 -22.67
C MET A 210 -5.41 14.19 -21.66
N THR A 211 -5.60 13.86 -20.37
CA THR A 211 -5.95 14.87 -19.36
C THR A 211 -5.50 14.47 -17.95
N VAL A 212 -5.35 15.45 -17.08
CA VAL A 212 -5.31 15.26 -15.64
C VAL A 212 -6.74 15.24 -15.14
N LEU A 213 -7.12 14.15 -14.48
CA LEU A 213 -8.49 13.91 -14.00
C LEU A 213 -8.71 14.54 -12.61
N ALA A 214 -7.73 14.38 -11.72
CA ALA A 214 -7.78 14.91 -10.37
C ALA A 214 -6.40 15.39 -9.94
N THR A 215 -6.36 16.41 -9.10
CA THR A 215 -5.12 16.95 -8.52
C THR A 215 -5.39 17.33 -7.07
N GLU A 216 -4.47 16.96 -6.19
CA GLU A 216 -4.50 17.32 -4.78
C GLU A 216 -3.15 17.87 -4.35
N ARG A 217 -3.15 18.89 -3.49
CA ARG A 217 -1.93 19.57 -3.03
C ARG A 217 -1.90 19.59 -1.52
N PHE A 218 -0.75 19.19 -0.97
CA PHE A 218 -0.49 19.16 0.48
C PHE A 218 0.75 19.96 0.80
N GLU A 219 0.88 20.42 2.04
CA GLU A 219 2.11 21.00 2.53
C GLU A 219 3.23 19.95 2.54
N HIS A 220 4.44 20.39 2.21
CA HIS A 220 5.61 19.50 2.25
C HIS A 220 6.03 19.29 3.70
N ILE A 221 5.89 18.07 4.19
CA ILE A 221 6.38 17.67 5.50
C ILE A 221 7.90 17.45 5.40
N ASP A 222 8.70 18.17 6.19
CA ASP A 222 10.17 18.02 6.21
C ASP A 222 10.59 16.77 6.98
N ALA A 223 10.24 15.61 6.43
CA ALA A 223 10.56 14.29 6.97
C ALA A 223 10.73 13.26 5.86
N VAL A 224 11.52 12.23 6.11
CA VAL A 224 11.61 11.06 5.24
C VAL A 224 10.67 9.99 5.78
N PHE A 225 9.74 9.56 4.95
CA PHE A 225 8.75 8.55 5.28
C PHE A 225 9.08 7.19 4.63
N SER A 226 8.82 6.12 5.38
CA SER A 226 8.79 4.75 4.85
C SER A 226 7.35 4.22 4.83
N GLY A 227 6.95 3.60 3.70
CA GLY A 227 5.64 2.97 3.56
C GLY A 227 4.50 3.87 3.08
N ALA A 228 4.76 5.14 2.75
CA ALA A 228 3.74 6.04 2.22
C ALA A 228 3.10 5.52 0.91
N GLY A 229 3.90 4.96 0.01
CA GLY A 229 3.41 4.41 -1.26
C GLY A 229 2.55 3.15 -1.09
N ASP A 230 2.93 2.25 -0.19
CA ASP A 230 2.10 1.08 0.16
C ASP A 230 0.77 1.54 0.79
N THR A 231 0.83 2.49 1.75
CA THR A 231 -0.37 3.06 2.38
C THR A 231 -1.33 3.66 1.33
N LEU A 232 -0.82 4.51 0.42
CA LEU A 232 -1.65 5.12 -0.61
C LEU A 232 -2.29 4.09 -1.55
N SER A 233 -1.47 3.19 -2.11
CA SER A 233 -1.96 2.20 -3.07
C SER A 233 -2.93 1.19 -2.44
N ALA A 234 -2.75 0.89 -1.16
CA ALA A 234 -3.67 0.05 -0.38
C ALA A 234 -5.00 0.76 -0.09
N ALA A 235 -4.97 2.04 0.32
CA ALA A 235 -6.17 2.84 0.52
C ALA A 235 -6.99 2.99 -0.77
N LEU A 236 -6.31 3.33 -1.87
CA LEU A 236 -6.95 3.39 -3.19
C LEU A 236 -7.59 2.05 -3.58
N SER A 237 -6.90 0.93 -3.34
CA SER A 237 -7.41 -0.40 -3.65
C SER A 237 -8.66 -0.74 -2.83
N ALA A 238 -8.69 -0.36 -1.55
CA ALA A 238 -9.83 -0.59 -0.67
C ALA A 238 -11.06 0.21 -1.10
N LEU A 239 -10.88 1.49 -1.46
CA LEU A 239 -11.96 2.36 -1.94
C LEU A 239 -12.53 1.89 -3.27
N LEU A 240 -11.67 1.48 -4.21
CA LEU A 240 -12.11 0.90 -5.48
C LEU A 240 -12.86 -0.43 -5.26
N ALA A 241 -12.39 -1.28 -4.36
CA ALA A 241 -13.06 -2.53 -4.02
C ALA A 241 -14.47 -2.29 -3.42
N ALA A 242 -14.63 -1.22 -2.65
CA ALA A 242 -15.92 -0.79 -2.12
C ALA A 242 -16.86 -0.17 -3.18
N GLY A 243 -16.38 0.01 -4.42
CA GLY A 243 -17.16 0.56 -5.54
C GLY A 243 -17.12 2.07 -5.67
N THR A 244 -16.19 2.74 -4.97
CA THR A 244 -15.99 4.19 -5.14
C THR A 244 -15.44 4.48 -6.53
N ASP A 245 -15.92 5.54 -7.17
CA ASP A 245 -15.43 5.99 -8.47
C ASP A 245 -13.95 6.38 -8.41
N LEU A 246 -13.20 6.14 -9.49
CA LEU A 246 -11.74 6.26 -9.49
C LEU A 246 -11.22 7.64 -9.06
N GLU A 247 -11.82 8.73 -9.56
CA GLU A 247 -11.39 10.08 -9.20
C GLU A 247 -11.64 10.36 -7.72
N ALA A 248 -12.82 10.00 -7.22
CA ALA A 248 -13.19 10.13 -5.82
C ALA A 248 -12.30 9.25 -4.93
N ALA A 249 -12.07 8.00 -5.32
CA ALA A 249 -11.19 7.08 -4.60
C ALA A 249 -9.75 7.59 -4.50
N CYS A 250 -9.22 8.19 -5.58
CA CYS A 250 -7.88 8.79 -5.56
C CYS A 250 -7.80 9.97 -4.59
N LEU A 251 -8.77 10.89 -4.60
CA LEU A 251 -8.78 12.05 -3.70
C LEU A 251 -8.92 11.60 -2.24
N GLU A 252 -9.81 10.66 -1.95
CA GLU A 252 -10.00 10.13 -0.60
C GLU A 252 -8.78 9.38 -0.10
N ALA A 253 -8.13 8.55 -0.95
CA ALA A 253 -6.89 7.86 -0.60
C ALA A 253 -5.73 8.83 -0.34
N LEU A 254 -5.62 9.91 -1.09
CA LEU A 254 -4.63 10.97 -0.88
C LEU A 254 -4.86 11.71 0.44
N ASN A 255 -6.11 12.07 0.75
CA ASN A 255 -6.46 12.70 2.02
C ASN A 255 -6.20 11.75 3.22
N TYR A 256 -6.55 10.47 3.08
CA TYR A 256 -6.22 9.48 4.09
C TYR A 256 -4.71 9.38 4.32
N LEU A 257 -3.91 9.34 3.25
CA LEU A 257 -2.45 9.33 3.37
C LEU A 257 -1.93 10.59 4.07
N ASP A 258 -2.42 11.77 3.72
CA ASP A 258 -2.00 13.05 4.32
C ASP A 258 -2.18 13.02 5.85
N HIS A 259 -3.34 12.63 6.34
CA HIS A 259 -3.59 12.43 7.76
C HIS A 259 -2.66 11.39 8.41
N CYS A 260 -2.37 10.29 7.71
CA CYS A 260 -1.40 9.30 8.19
C CYS A 260 0.02 9.86 8.30
N LEU A 261 0.41 10.78 7.40
CA LEU A 261 1.72 11.40 7.40
C LEU A 261 1.82 12.47 8.48
N ASP A 262 0.79 13.30 8.64
CA ASP A 262 0.72 14.34 9.69
C ASP A 262 0.82 13.74 11.09
N SER A 263 0.17 12.59 11.31
CA SER A 263 0.22 11.84 12.57
C SER A 263 1.39 10.85 12.63
N GLY A 264 2.29 10.87 11.65
CA GLY A 264 3.38 9.92 11.50
C GLY A 264 4.31 9.88 12.72
N PHE A 265 4.81 8.70 13.05
CA PHE A 265 5.67 8.47 14.21
C PHE A 265 6.97 7.73 13.84
N ARG A 266 7.94 7.74 14.74
CA ARG A 266 9.21 7.03 14.60
C ARG A 266 9.24 5.82 15.53
N PRO A 267 9.12 4.58 15.01
CA PRO A 267 9.23 3.38 15.84
C PRO A 267 10.67 3.12 16.32
N GLY A 268 11.64 3.73 15.65
CA GLY A 268 13.07 3.61 15.91
C GLY A 268 13.81 4.90 15.60
N MET A 269 15.11 4.79 15.28
CA MET A 269 15.96 5.95 14.95
C MET A 269 15.92 6.35 13.46
N GLY A 270 15.20 5.61 12.63
CA GLY A 270 15.15 5.81 11.19
C GLY A 270 14.04 6.74 10.72
N HIS A 271 13.39 6.36 9.63
CA HIS A 271 12.37 7.14 8.96
C HIS A 271 11.07 7.20 9.78
N VAL A 272 10.24 8.19 9.46
CA VAL A 272 8.86 8.29 9.96
C VAL A 272 7.99 7.25 9.27
N VAL A 273 7.11 6.62 10.01
CA VAL A 273 6.12 5.67 9.51
C VAL A 273 4.75 6.34 9.55
N PRO A 274 3.93 6.25 8.50
CA PRO A 274 2.58 6.77 8.51
C PRO A 274 1.73 6.14 9.62
N ASP A 275 1.04 6.94 10.42
CA ASP A 275 0.09 6.42 11.41
C ASP A 275 -1.24 6.08 10.71
N ARG A 276 -1.42 4.82 10.40
CA ARG A 276 -2.60 4.32 9.69
C ARG A 276 -3.84 4.23 10.57
N LEU A 277 -3.66 4.44 11.88
CA LEU A 277 -4.71 4.42 12.90
C LEU A 277 -4.86 5.78 13.59
N PHE A 278 -4.50 6.87 12.91
CA PHE A 278 -4.48 8.22 13.47
C PHE A 278 -5.77 8.59 14.23
N TRP A 279 -6.94 8.15 13.79
CA TRP A 279 -8.21 8.39 14.49
C TRP A 279 -8.41 7.56 15.76
N ALA A 280 -7.61 6.51 15.98
CA ALA A 280 -7.70 5.67 17.18
C ALA A 280 -6.94 6.26 18.38
N HIS A 281 -6.05 7.20 18.11
CA HIS A 281 -5.40 7.99 19.13
C HIS A 281 -6.30 9.22 19.34
N GLY A 282 -7.09 9.24 20.43
CA GLY A 282 -7.96 10.36 20.75
C GLY A 282 -7.17 11.65 20.79
N ASP A 283 -7.77 12.76 20.38
CA ASP A 283 -7.26 14.08 20.65
C ASP A 283 -7.05 14.17 22.17
N ASP A 284 -5.79 14.14 22.63
CA ASP A 284 -5.42 14.58 23.96
C ASP A 284 -5.66 16.08 24.02
N GLU A 285 -6.93 16.49 24.00
CA GLU A 285 -7.33 17.82 24.42
C GLU A 285 -6.95 17.97 25.90
N ASP A 286 -5.83 18.69 26.11
CA ASP A 286 -5.55 19.52 27.28
C ASP A 286 -6.47 19.27 28.48
N ASP A 287 -6.30 18.17 29.20
CA ASP A 287 -6.76 18.09 30.58
C ASP A 287 -5.54 18.18 31.52
N SER A 288 -4.94 19.37 31.55
CA SER A 288 -4.00 19.79 32.59
C SER A 288 -4.74 19.96 33.91
N THR A 289 -5.28 18.88 34.44
CA THR A 289 -5.61 18.75 35.85
C THR A 289 -4.52 17.93 36.54
N GLU A 290 -3.62 18.66 37.21
CA GLU A 290 -2.73 18.13 38.21
C GLU A 290 -3.50 17.23 39.19
N VAL A 291 -3.32 15.91 39.06
CA VAL A 291 -3.57 14.99 40.17
C VAL A 291 -2.26 14.32 40.49
N GLY A 292 -1.55 14.92 41.45
CA GLY A 292 -0.45 14.25 42.09
C GLY A 292 -0.93 12.94 42.76
N THR A 293 -0.45 11.84 42.23
CA THR A 293 -0.42 10.56 42.94
C THR A 293 0.96 9.94 42.74
N GLU A 294 1.74 10.15 43.81
CA GLU A 294 3.02 9.54 44.04
C GLU A 294 2.84 8.01 44.17
N PHE A 295 3.16 7.26 43.11
CA PHE A 295 3.26 5.80 43.17
C PHE A 295 4.67 5.42 43.65
N ALA A 296 4.81 5.20 44.95
CA ALA A 296 6.00 4.61 45.52
C ALA A 296 6.04 3.09 45.20
N LEU A 297 7.05 2.69 44.42
CA LEU A 297 7.36 1.27 44.23
C LEU A 297 7.97 0.68 45.49
N PRO A 298 7.56 -0.53 45.95
CA PRO A 298 8.16 -1.19 47.08
C PRO A 298 9.58 -1.66 46.74
N ARG A 299 10.56 -1.24 47.58
CA ARG A 299 11.94 -1.75 47.52
C ARG A 299 11.96 -3.21 47.97
N HIS A 300 12.34 -4.12 47.09
CA HIS A 300 12.71 -5.48 47.48
C HIS A 300 14.11 -5.45 48.11
N GLU A 301 14.19 -5.65 49.39
CA GLU A 301 15.44 -5.99 50.08
C GLU A 301 15.79 -7.45 49.78
N THR A 302 16.91 -7.65 49.09
CA THR A 302 17.56 -8.97 49.01
C THR A 302 18.36 -9.18 50.26
N LYS A 303 17.98 -10.16 51.09
CA LYS A 303 18.83 -10.77 52.11
C LYS A 303 19.35 -12.09 51.58
N HIS A 304 20.68 -12.15 51.54
CA HIS A 304 21.62 -13.31 51.47
C HIS A 304 21.53 -14.27 50.31
#